data_2611b16c2ff0e82297af8a86a45374ea
#
_entry.id   2611b16c2ff0e82297af8a86a45374ea
#
_cell.length_a   1.000
_cell.length_b   1.000
_cell.length_c   1.000
_cell.angle_alpha   90.00
_cell.angle_beta   90.00
_cell.angle_gamma   90.00
#
_symmetry.space_group_name_H-M   'P 1'
#
loop_
_entity.id
_entity.type
_entity.pdbx_description
1 polymer ?
#
loop_
_entity_poly.entity_id
_entity_poly.type
_entity_poly.pdbx_seq_one_letter_code
_entity_poly.pdbx_strand_id
1 'polypeptide(L)'
;MTLEQQWLEYDYNPFILFNDKGKIVSLNAEAQFLLGSTTAHELFELAKTYASINFGFKTTFIELAYGRYKFFGLTVGYEDEEQIGIKLYQSPTYKLNTAKPNGELTNIFTITDLCIATNSINSDALFRKDYDPTIPDVIIDSNKLIKLLNKIYEYFKENQFIVTKVFFRVGEHIKFEDKKYSIFSISIQANNIDATKKGELELFAKSNNFYIDISDKKVTVNLPMITS
;
A
#
# COMPACT_ATOMS: atom_id res chain seq x y z
N MET A 1 0.37 7.03 -29.64
CA MET A 1 -0.42 7.21 -28.39
C MET A 1 -0.79 8.68 -28.34
N THR A 2 -2.09 9.01 -28.27
CA THR A 2 -2.58 10.39 -28.14
C THR A 2 -2.28 10.93 -26.73
N LEU A 3 -2.41 12.25 -26.52
CA LEU A 3 -2.24 12.84 -25.19
C LEU A 3 -3.23 12.26 -24.16
N GLU A 4 -4.47 12.02 -24.58
CA GLU A 4 -5.50 11.43 -23.74
C GLU A 4 -5.15 9.98 -23.35
N GLN A 5 -4.62 9.18 -24.28
CA GLN A 5 -4.14 7.84 -23.98
C GLN A 5 -2.96 7.86 -23.02
N GLN A 6 -2.06 8.83 -23.15
CA GLN A 6 -0.96 9.01 -22.18
C GLN A 6 -1.50 9.40 -20.80
N TRP A 7 -2.49 10.28 -20.73
CA TRP A 7 -3.11 10.65 -19.45
C TRP A 7 -3.74 9.46 -18.76
N LEU A 8 -4.46 8.61 -19.46
CA LEU A 8 -5.03 7.39 -18.90
C LEU A 8 -3.95 6.41 -18.44
N GLU A 9 -2.89 6.23 -19.24
CA GLU A 9 -1.79 5.31 -18.91
C GLU A 9 -1.03 5.73 -17.65
N TYR A 10 -0.79 7.04 -17.48
CA TYR A 10 -0.06 7.58 -16.33
C TYR A 10 -0.97 8.03 -15.18
N ASP A 11 -2.29 7.78 -15.25
CA ASP A 11 -3.21 8.07 -14.15
C ASP A 11 -2.94 7.09 -12.98
N TYR A 12 -2.84 7.63 -11.79
CA TYR A 12 -2.71 6.85 -10.55
C TYR A 12 -3.98 6.03 -10.23
N ASN A 13 -5.11 6.35 -10.87
CA ASN A 13 -6.36 5.66 -10.67
C ASN A 13 -6.50 4.51 -11.68
N PRO A 14 -6.77 3.28 -11.24
CA PRO A 14 -7.02 2.17 -12.16
C PRO A 14 -8.18 2.48 -13.12
N PHE A 15 -7.93 2.25 -14.41
CA PHE A 15 -8.92 2.37 -15.47
C PHE A 15 -8.96 1.07 -16.27
N ILE A 16 -10.16 0.55 -16.51
CA ILE A 16 -10.41 -0.64 -17.34
C ILE A 16 -11.59 -0.39 -18.25
N LEU A 17 -11.43 -0.74 -19.50
CA LEU A 17 -12.48 -0.81 -20.51
C LEU A 17 -12.79 -2.28 -20.82
N PHE A 18 -14.04 -2.68 -20.67
CA PHE A 18 -14.54 -4.02 -20.98
C PHE A 18 -15.44 -3.98 -22.22
N ASN A 19 -15.53 -5.11 -22.93
CA ASN A 19 -16.60 -5.32 -23.90
C ASN A 19 -17.87 -5.85 -23.20
N ASP A 20 -18.94 -6.06 -23.97
CA ASP A 20 -20.24 -6.62 -23.56
C ASP A 20 -20.13 -7.97 -22.83
N LYS A 21 -19.09 -8.76 -23.12
CA LYS A 21 -18.83 -10.09 -22.54
C LYS A 21 -17.89 -10.06 -21.32
N GLY A 22 -17.53 -8.86 -20.83
CA GLY A 22 -16.61 -8.70 -19.70
C GLY A 22 -15.14 -9.00 -20.01
N LYS A 23 -14.77 -9.07 -21.32
CA LYS A 23 -13.36 -9.14 -21.69
C LYS A 23 -12.74 -7.75 -21.65
N ILE A 24 -11.53 -7.66 -21.12
CA ILE A 24 -10.74 -6.42 -21.11
C ILE A 24 -10.37 -6.05 -22.56
N VAL A 25 -10.75 -4.84 -22.95
CA VAL A 25 -10.39 -4.20 -24.22
C VAL A 25 -9.15 -3.34 -24.04
N SER A 26 -9.11 -2.57 -22.96
CA SER A 26 -7.99 -1.69 -22.60
C SER A 26 -7.92 -1.51 -21.09
N LEU A 27 -6.72 -1.27 -20.58
CA LEU A 27 -6.48 -0.95 -19.17
C LEU A 27 -5.18 -0.15 -19.05
N ASN A 28 -5.04 0.62 -17.97
CA ASN A 28 -3.78 1.31 -17.65
C ASN A 28 -2.88 0.46 -16.73
N ALA A 29 -1.65 0.93 -16.51
CA ALA A 29 -0.67 0.25 -15.67
C ALA A 29 -1.19 -0.03 -14.24
N GLU A 30 -1.89 0.94 -13.63
CA GLU A 30 -2.45 0.77 -12.27
C GLU A 30 -3.52 -0.33 -12.22
N ALA A 31 -4.33 -0.47 -13.26
CA ALA A 31 -5.31 -1.54 -13.35
C ALA A 31 -4.66 -2.92 -13.51
N GLN A 32 -3.51 -3.03 -14.19
CA GLN A 32 -2.75 -4.28 -14.26
C GLN A 32 -2.31 -4.74 -12.86
N PHE A 33 -1.82 -3.81 -12.05
CA PHE A 33 -1.44 -4.14 -10.66
C PHE A 33 -2.64 -4.50 -9.79
N LEU A 34 -3.78 -3.81 -9.97
CA LEU A 34 -5.02 -4.10 -9.26
C LEU A 34 -5.51 -5.53 -9.55
N LEU A 35 -5.39 -6.02 -10.78
CA LEU A 35 -5.76 -7.39 -11.16
C LEU A 35 -4.95 -8.48 -10.46
N GLY A 36 -3.84 -8.14 -9.81
CA GLY A 36 -3.14 -9.02 -8.87
C GLY A 36 -3.86 -9.20 -7.51
N SER A 37 -4.87 -8.39 -7.21
CA SER A 37 -5.60 -8.40 -5.93
C SER A 37 -7.11 -8.67 -6.09
N THR A 38 -7.64 -8.60 -7.30
CA THR A 38 -9.05 -8.88 -7.65
C THR A 38 -9.11 -9.46 -9.07
N THR A 39 -10.28 -9.89 -9.51
CA THR A 39 -10.46 -10.47 -10.84
C THR A 39 -11.12 -9.50 -11.82
N ALA A 40 -10.85 -9.67 -13.12
CA ALA A 40 -11.53 -8.90 -14.16
C ALA A 40 -13.05 -9.06 -14.09
N HIS A 41 -13.53 -10.24 -13.72
CA HIS A 41 -14.95 -10.52 -13.58
C HIS A 41 -15.60 -9.71 -12.44
N GLU A 42 -14.94 -9.64 -11.27
CA GLU A 42 -15.44 -8.84 -10.14
C GLU A 42 -15.52 -7.35 -10.50
N LEU A 43 -14.52 -6.82 -11.21
CA LEU A 43 -14.52 -5.42 -11.64
C LEU A 43 -15.56 -5.14 -12.73
N PHE A 44 -15.82 -6.10 -13.61
CA PHE A 44 -16.90 -6.00 -14.60
C PHE A 44 -18.29 -6.01 -13.94
N GLU A 45 -18.55 -6.91 -12.99
CA GLU A 45 -19.80 -6.92 -12.22
C GLU A 45 -19.97 -5.64 -11.38
N LEU A 46 -18.88 -5.11 -10.84
CA LEU A 46 -18.89 -3.81 -10.17
C LEU A 46 -19.29 -2.70 -11.14
N ALA A 47 -18.71 -2.67 -12.35
CA ALA A 47 -19.06 -1.69 -13.37
C ALA A 47 -20.55 -1.76 -13.72
N LYS A 48 -21.09 -2.94 -13.95
CA LYS A 48 -22.53 -3.15 -14.23
C LYS A 48 -23.42 -2.67 -13.08
N THR A 49 -23.02 -2.96 -11.86
CA THR A 49 -23.80 -2.60 -10.65
C THR A 49 -23.92 -1.08 -10.49
N TYR A 50 -22.87 -0.34 -10.83
CA TYR A 50 -22.83 1.12 -10.62
C TYR A 50 -23.02 1.93 -11.90
N ALA A 51 -23.27 1.28 -13.03
CA ALA A 51 -23.63 1.95 -14.29
C ALA A 51 -24.86 2.84 -14.12
N SER A 52 -24.97 3.86 -14.96
CA SER A 52 -26.20 4.63 -15.08
C SER A 52 -27.28 3.78 -15.75
N ILE A 53 -28.55 4.08 -15.49
CA ILE A 53 -29.65 3.46 -16.21
C ILE A 53 -29.68 3.91 -17.70
N ASN A 54 -29.21 5.13 -17.95
CA ASN A 54 -29.06 5.69 -19.28
C ASN A 54 -27.57 5.72 -19.64
N PHE A 55 -27.25 5.75 -20.93
CA PHE A 55 -25.90 5.96 -21.44
C PHE A 55 -25.24 7.21 -20.81
N GLY A 56 -23.93 7.19 -20.73
CA GLY A 56 -23.13 8.28 -20.17
C GLY A 56 -22.27 7.85 -18.98
N PHE A 57 -21.89 8.83 -18.17
CA PHE A 57 -20.98 8.64 -17.06
C PHE A 57 -21.67 8.87 -15.72
N LYS A 58 -21.41 7.98 -14.76
CA LYS A 58 -21.90 8.11 -13.39
C LYS A 58 -20.77 7.90 -12.40
N THR A 59 -20.58 8.90 -11.53
CA THR A 59 -19.65 8.78 -10.42
C THR A 59 -20.40 8.42 -9.14
N THR A 60 -19.89 7.43 -8.41
CA THR A 60 -20.44 6.99 -7.12
C THR A 60 -19.33 6.98 -6.10
N PHE A 61 -19.59 7.58 -4.93
CA PHE A 61 -18.67 7.55 -3.79
C PHE A 61 -19.01 6.34 -2.93
N ILE A 62 -18.05 5.43 -2.81
CA ILE A 62 -18.17 4.17 -2.08
C ILE A 62 -16.79 3.72 -1.64
N GLU A 63 -16.69 3.21 -0.42
CA GLU A 63 -15.46 2.60 0.08
C GLU A 63 -15.33 1.17 -0.44
N LEU A 64 -14.24 0.90 -1.17
CA LEU A 64 -13.91 -0.44 -1.67
C LEU A 64 -12.48 -0.77 -1.25
N ALA A 65 -12.22 -2.05 -1.00
CA ALA A 65 -10.89 -2.56 -0.69
C ALA A 65 -10.62 -3.86 -1.44
N TYR A 66 -9.50 -3.88 -2.19
CA TYR A 66 -8.98 -5.06 -2.87
C TYR A 66 -7.52 -5.27 -2.47
N GLY A 67 -7.29 -6.21 -1.56
CA GLY A 67 -5.96 -6.41 -0.99
C GLY A 67 -5.43 -5.15 -0.30
N ARG A 68 -4.38 -4.56 -0.87
CA ARG A 68 -3.77 -3.30 -0.38
C ARG A 68 -4.46 -2.03 -0.90
N TYR A 69 -5.25 -2.15 -1.95
CA TYR A 69 -5.90 -1.00 -2.60
C TYR A 69 -7.14 -0.60 -1.84
N LYS A 70 -7.26 0.71 -1.56
CA LYS A 70 -8.45 1.33 -0.98
C LYS A 70 -8.94 2.40 -1.92
N PHE A 71 -10.22 2.37 -2.23
CA PHE A 71 -10.87 3.33 -3.11
C PHE A 71 -11.96 4.06 -2.34
N PHE A 72 -12.15 5.34 -2.66
CA PHE A 72 -13.23 6.16 -2.08
C PHE A 72 -14.38 6.42 -3.06
N GLY A 73 -14.28 5.90 -4.26
CA GLY A 73 -15.31 6.06 -5.28
C GLY A 73 -14.89 5.45 -6.60
N LEU A 74 -15.83 5.48 -7.53
CA LEU A 74 -15.64 5.01 -8.90
C LEU A 74 -16.47 5.84 -9.88
N THR A 75 -16.04 5.88 -11.14
CA THR A 75 -16.85 6.34 -12.26
C THR A 75 -17.02 5.19 -13.23
N VAL A 76 -18.25 4.96 -13.63
CA VAL A 76 -18.60 4.04 -14.73
C VAL A 76 -19.14 4.87 -15.88
N GLY A 77 -18.68 4.56 -17.09
CA GLY A 77 -19.10 5.22 -18.30
C GLY A 77 -19.31 4.22 -19.43
N TYR A 78 -20.36 4.43 -20.21
CA TYR A 78 -20.62 3.71 -21.46
C TYR A 78 -21.46 4.57 -22.41
N GLU A 79 -21.15 4.47 -23.68
CA GLU A 79 -21.84 5.24 -24.76
C GLU A 79 -22.80 4.38 -25.58
N ASP A 80 -22.57 3.09 -25.58
CA ASP A 80 -23.35 2.06 -26.25
C ASP A 80 -23.38 0.76 -25.42
N GLU A 81 -23.95 -0.31 -25.95
CA GLU A 81 -24.02 -1.61 -25.31
C GLU A 81 -22.76 -2.45 -25.52
N GLU A 82 -21.80 -2.00 -26.32
CA GLU A 82 -20.62 -2.79 -26.70
C GLU A 82 -19.49 -2.68 -25.72
N GLN A 83 -19.37 -1.53 -25.04
CA GLN A 83 -18.24 -1.26 -24.13
C GLN A 83 -18.68 -0.53 -22.87
N ILE A 84 -18.07 -0.92 -21.74
CA ILE A 84 -18.24 -0.27 -20.44
C ILE A 84 -16.88 -0.01 -19.80
N GLY A 85 -16.65 1.24 -19.42
CA GLY A 85 -15.43 1.67 -18.72
C GLY A 85 -15.65 1.85 -17.24
N ILE A 86 -14.68 1.46 -16.42
CA ILE A 86 -14.63 1.75 -14.99
C ILE A 86 -13.32 2.42 -14.62
N LYS A 87 -13.40 3.50 -13.85
CA LYS A 87 -12.28 4.16 -13.22
C LYS A 87 -12.50 4.17 -11.72
N LEU A 88 -11.52 3.64 -10.96
CA LEU A 88 -11.58 3.57 -9.51
C LEU A 88 -10.73 4.69 -8.90
N TYR A 89 -11.29 5.47 -7.99
CA TYR A 89 -10.59 6.57 -7.32
C TYR A 89 -9.86 6.07 -6.10
N GLN A 90 -8.56 5.93 -6.23
CA GLN A 90 -7.71 5.40 -5.18
C GLN A 90 -7.59 6.38 -4.02
N SER A 91 -7.87 5.91 -2.81
CA SER A 91 -7.58 6.66 -1.61
C SER A 91 -6.07 6.83 -1.47
N PRO A 92 -5.56 8.05 -1.27
CA PRO A 92 -4.15 8.22 -1.00
C PRO A 92 -3.77 7.37 0.20
N THR A 93 -2.90 6.39 0.00
CA THR A 93 -2.35 5.57 1.09
C THR A 93 -1.56 6.44 2.05
N TYR A 94 -1.14 7.61 1.59
CA TYR A 94 -0.31 8.56 2.31
C TYR A 94 -0.97 9.94 2.33
N LYS A 95 -1.03 10.54 3.52
CA LYS A 95 -1.45 11.95 3.63
C LYS A 95 -0.39 12.81 2.94
N LEU A 96 -0.81 13.58 1.94
CA LEU A 96 0.03 14.41 1.07
C LEU A 96 0.81 15.55 1.79
N ASN A 97 0.74 15.65 3.11
CA ASN A 97 1.27 16.77 3.89
C ASN A 97 2.38 16.39 4.85
N THR A 98 3.23 15.47 4.48
CA THR A 98 4.37 15.13 5.32
C THR A 98 5.62 15.82 4.82
N ALA A 99 6.32 16.47 5.73
CA ALA A 99 7.66 16.95 5.46
C ALA A 99 8.57 15.78 5.02
N LYS A 100 9.49 16.06 4.09
CA LYS A 100 10.51 15.08 3.72
C LYS A 100 11.15 14.53 5.01
N PRO A 101 11.27 13.20 5.17
CA PRO A 101 11.94 12.62 6.33
C PRO A 101 13.33 13.20 6.52
N ASN A 102 13.62 13.62 7.74
CA ASN A 102 14.95 14.06 8.15
C ASN A 102 15.63 12.89 8.87
N GLY A 103 16.94 12.77 8.71
CA GLY A 103 17.70 11.71 9.38
C GLY A 103 19.08 11.54 8.76
N GLU A 104 19.66 10.41 9.03
CA GLU A 104 20.97 10.00 8.53
C GLU A 104 20.81 8.83 7.55
N LEU A 105 21.79 8.71 6.65
CA LEU A 105 21.86 7.57 5.74
C LEU A 105 22.06 6.30 6.55
N THR A 106 21.09 5.39 6.47
CA THR A 106 20.98 4.27 7.38
C THR A 106 20.66 2.98 6.64
N ASN A 107 21.31 1.90 7.04
CA ASN A 107 21.01 0.57 6.56
C ASN A 107 19.80 -0.01 7.29
N ILE A 108 18.72 -0.25 6.55
CA ILE A 108 17.44 -0.72 7.09
C ILE A 108 17.53 -2.14 7.65
N PHE A 109 18.35 -3.00 7.04
CA PHE A 109 18.53 -4.36 7.52
C PHE A 109 19.21 -4.39 8.87
N THR A 110 20.22 -3.52 9.09
CA THR A 110 20.89 -3.38 10.38
C THR A 110 19.94 -2.94 11.49
N ILE A 111 19.07 -1.94 11.21
CA ILE A 111 18.04 -1.51 12.17
C ILE A 111 17.08 -2.65 12.50
N THR A 112 16.57 -3.31 11.45
CA THR A 112 15.60 -4.39 11.62
C THR A 112 16.20 -5.56 12.41
N ASP A 113 17.45 -5.92 12.12
CA ASP A 113 18.16 -6.96 12.83
C ASP A 113 18.43 -6.61 14.29
N LEU A 114 18.74 -5.35 14.57
CA LEU A 114 18.90 -4.85 15.96
C LEU A 114 17.57 -4.99 16.72
N CYS A 115 16.46 -4.61 16.11
CA CYS A 115 15.14 -4.74 16.75
C CYS A 115 14.76 -6.21 16.97
N ILE A 116 15.02 -7.10 16.01
CA ILE A 116 14.81 -8.55 16.18
C ILE A 116 15.66 -9.07 17.33
N ALA A 117 16.97 -8.77 17.35
CA ALA A 117 17.87 -9.21 18.41
C ALA A 117 17.41 -8.74 19.79
N THR A 118 17.01 -7.47 19.92
CA THR A 118 16.50 -6.91 21.17
C THR A 118 15.24 -7.64 21.66
N ASN A 119 14.30 -7.92 20.76
CA ASN A 119 13.03 -8.56 21.12
C ASN A 119 13.14 -10.08 21.30
N SER A 120 14.19 -10.71 20.76
CA SER A 120 14.44 -12.14 20.94
C SER A 120 15.05 -12.50 22.31
N ILE A 121 15.69 -11.55 23.00
CA ILE A 121 16.36 -11.80 24.30
C ILE A 121 15.38 -12.32 25.36
N ASN A 122 14.14 -11.81 25.36
CA ASN A 122 13.11 -12.13 26.36
C ASN A 122 11.89 -12.80 25.73
N SER A 123 12.08 -13.57 24.66
CA SER A 123 11.01 -14.19 23.91
C SER A 123 11.43 -15.59 23.43
N ASP A 124 10.56 -16.57 23.62
CA ASP A 124 10.72 -17.92 23.05
C ASP A 124 10.28 -17.99 21.57
N ALA A 125 9.92 -16.85 20.99
CA ALA A 125 9.48 -16.78 19.60
C ALA A 125 10.62 -17.05 18.61
N LEU A 126 10.32 -17.78 17.55
CA LEU A 126 11.21 -17.94 16.41
C LEU A 126 11.02 -16.80 15.43
N PHE A 127 12.09 -16.03 15.19
CA PHE A 127 12.09 -14.92 14.25
C PHE A 127 12.62 -15.37 12.88
N ARG A 128 11.82 -15.21 11.83
CA ARG A 128 12.22 -15.42 10.44
C ARG A 128 12.36 -14.10 9.73
N LYS A 129 13.45 -13.98 8.93
CA LYS A 129 13.76 -12.80 8.11
C LYS A 129 13.62 -13.15 6.63
N ASP A 130 13.07 -12.20 5.88
CA ASP A 130 12.92 -12.27 4.42
C ASP A 130 13.14 -10.87 3.86
N TYR A 131 14.36 -10.58 3.40
CA TYR A 131 14.81 -9.25 3.01
C TYR A 131 15.13 -9.20 1.52
N ASP A 132 14.59 -8.19 0.85
CA ASP A 132 14.96 -7.85 -0.51
C ASP A 132 16.31 -7.11 -0.51
N PRO A 133 17.39 -7.72 -1.01
CA PRO A 133 18.73 -7.13 -0.95
C PRO A 133 18.89 -5.91 -1.86
N THR A 134 17.91 -5.58 -2.70
CA THR A 134 17.99 -4.45 -3.62
C THR A 134 17.68 -3.10 -2.96
N ILE A 135 17.23 -3.10 -1.70
CA ILE A 135 16.93 -1.88 -0.96
C ILE A 135 18.24 -1.26 -0.48
N PRO A 136 18.58 -0.03 -0.94
CA PRO A 136 19.80 0.66 -0.54
C PRO A 136 19.68 1.25 0.86
N ASP A 137 20.76 1.83 1.37
CA ASP A 137 20.72 2.69 2.54
C ASP A 137 19.84 3.92 2.25
N VAL A 138 19.05 4.33 3.24
CA VAL A 138 18.06 5.40 3.10
C VAL A 138 18.19 6.43 4.22
N ILE A 139 17.81 7.67 3.91
CA ILE A 139 17.77 8.75 4.90
C ILE A 139 16.52 8.59 5.77
N ILE A 140 16.72 8.34 7.07
CA ILE A 140 15.63 8.14 8.02
C ILE A 140 16.08 8.49 9.44
N ASP A 141 15.14 8.88 10.30
CA ASP A 141 15.35 8.97 11.74
C ASP A 141 15.39 7.56 12.35
N SER A 142 16.60 7.02 12.49
CA SER A 142 16.85 5.67 12.99
C SER A 142 16.27 5.44 14.37
N ASN A 143 16.34 6.42 15.27
CA ASN A 143 15.83 6.31 16.63
C ASN A 143 14.31 6.19 16.67
N LYS A 144 13.60 6.96 15.84
CA LYS A 144 12.15 6.86 15.74
C LYS A 144 11.73 5.53 15.11
N LEU A 145 12.44 5.08 14.07
CA LEU A 145 12.14 3.81 13.42
C LEU A 145 12.35 2.64 14.39
N ILE A 146 13.47 2.60 15.13
CA ILE A 146 13.73 1.58 16.15
C ILE A 146 12.60 1.54 17.19
N LYS A 147 12.19 2.70 17.70
CA LYS A 147 11.07 2.77 18.67
C LYS A 147 9.76 2.24 18.07
N LEU A 148 9.46 2.56 16.81
CA LEU A 148 8.28 2.05 16.12
C LEU A 148 8.34 0.53 15.96
N LEU A 149 9.45 0.00 15.43
CA LEU A 149 9.62 -1.44 15.23
C LEU A 149 9.54 -2.23 16.54
N ASN A 150 10.16 -1.74 17.62
CA ASN A 150 10.06 -2.38 18.93
C ASN A 150 8.60 -2.41 19.44
N LYS A 151 7.84 -1.30 19.28
CA LYS A 151 6.40 -1.30 19.62
C LYS A 151 5.61 -2.31 18.77
N ILE A 152 5.97 -2.49 17.50
CA ILE A 152 5.33 -3.49 16.64
C ILE A 152 5.69 -4.90 17.12
N TYR A 153 6.94 -5.18 17.48
CA TYR A 153 7.30 -6.48 18.04
C TYR A 153 6.62 -6.78 19.38
N GLU A 154 6.46 -5.78 20.25
CA GLU A 154 5.64 -5.92 21.47
C GLU A 154 4.18 -6.24 21.17
N TYR A 155 3.64 -5.77 20.06
CA TYR A 155 2.29 -6.08 19.59
C TYR A 155 2.12 -7.57 19.23
N PHE A 156 3.22 -8.24 18.86
CA PHE A 156 3.26 -9.65 18.49
C PHE A 156 3.96 -10.56 19.52
N LYS A 157 4.31 -10.07 20.71
CA LYS A 157 5.16 -10.79 21.67
C LYS A 157 4.65 -12.16 22.13
N GLU A 158 3.33 -12.37 22.13
CA GLU A 158 2.69 -13.63 22.57
C GLU A 158 2.71 -14.74 21.49
N ASN A 159 3.40 -14.50 20.36
CA ASN A 159 3.44 -15.47 19.27
C ASN A 159 4.72 -16.33 19.38
N GLN A 160 4.59 -17.61 19.00
CA GLN A 160 5.73 -18.51 18.89
C GLN A 160 6.55 -18.31 17.61
N PHE A 161 5.96 -17.64 16.62
CA PHE A 161 6.59 -17.45 15.33
C PHE A 161 6.25 -16.06 14.76
N ILE A 162 7.31 -15.31 14.44
CA ILE A 162 7.20 -13.94 13.91
C ILE A 162 8.02 -13.86 12.61
N VAL A 163 7.41 -13.38 11.54
CA VAL A 163 8.06 -13.18 10.25
C VAL A 163 8.23 -11.69 9.99
N THR A 164 9.46 -11.28 9.71
CA THR A 164 9.78 -9.91 9.29
C THR A 164 10.24 -9.91 7.85
N LYS A 165 9.58 -9.10 7.02
CA LYS A 165 9.92 -8.91 5.62
C LYS A 165 10.29 -7.47 5.35
N VAL A 166 11.34 -7.26 4.56
CA VAL A 166 11.69 -5.95 3.99
C VAL A 166 11.64 -6.11 2.49
N PHE A 167 10.80 -5.33 1.80
CA PHE A 167 10.56 -5.52 0.38
C PHE A 167 10.25 -4.21 -0.34
N PHE A 168 10.65 -4.15 -1.61
CA PHE A 168 10.37 -3.05 -2.51
C PHE A 168 8.90 -3.05 -2.96
N ARG A 169 8.30 -1.87 -3.04
CA ARG A 169 6.92 -1.68 -3.51
C ARG A 169 6.94 -1.22 -4.97
N VAL A 170 6.86 -2.17 -5.89
CA VAL A 170 6.89 -1.87 -7.32
C VAL A 170 5.70 -1.00 -7.71
N GLY A 171 5.98 0.10 -8.43
CA GLY A 171 4.97 1.02 -8.92
C GLY A 171 4.46 2.04 -7.91
N GLU A 172 4.83 1.95 -6.63
CA GLU A 172 4.40 2.89 -5.61
C GLU A 172 5.44 3.98 -5.34
N HIS A 173 4.96 5.22 -5.29
CA HIS A 173 5.80 6.39 -5.08
C HIS A 173 5.13 7.35 -4.10
N ILE A 174 5.94 8.09 -3.38
CA ILE A 174 5.53 9.27 -2.61
C ILE A 174 6.23 10.49 -3.17
N LYS A 175 5.57 11.65 -3.14
CA LYS A 175 6.12 12.90 -3.65
C LYS A 175 6.42 13.84 -2.49
N PHE A 176 7.66 14.35 -2.45
CA PHE A 176 8.08 15.43 -1.57
C PHE A 176 8.75 16.52 -2.43
N GLU A 177 8.38 17.79 -2.23
CA GLU A 177 9.01 18.92 -2.91
C GLU A 177 9.16 18.71 -4.43
N ASP A 178 8.08 18.24 -5.07
CA ASP A 178 8.01 17.93 -6.50
C ASP A 178 8.89 16.75 -6.99
N LYS A 179 9.61 16.09 -6.11
CA LYS A 179 10.41 14.91 -6.43
C LYS A 179 9.68 13.62 -6.02
N LYS A 180 9.67 12.63 -6.92
CA LYS A 180 9.10 11.30 -6.65
C LYS A 180 10.15 10.40 -6.01
N TYR A 181 9.74 9.67 -4.98
CA TYR A 181 10.56 8.67 -4.31
C TYR A 181 9.82 7.34 -4.30
N SER A 182 10.49 6.29 -4.65
CA SER A 182 9.96 4.92 -4.54
C SER A 182 9.70 4.57 -3.09
N ILE A 183 8.86 3.56 -2.86
CA ILE A 183 8.51 3.10 -1.52
C ILE A 183 9.04 1.69 -1.32
N PHE A 184 9.50 1.41 -0.13
CA PHE A 184 9.71 0.07 0.39
C PHE A 184 8.94 -0.12 1.70
N SER A 185 8.76 -1.36 2.11
CA SER A 185 7.98 -1.67 3.31
C SER A 185 8.73 -2.64 4.21
N ILE A 186 8.55 -2.43 5.53
CA ILE A 186 8.90 -3.39 6.56
C ILE A 186 7.59 -3.98 7.07
N SER A 187 7.41 -5.27 6.92
CA SER A 187 6.21 -5.99 7.35
C SER A 187 6.55 -6.98 8.44
N ILE A 188 5.86 -6.91 9.57
CA ILE A 188 5.97 -7.86 10.68
C ILE A 188 4.64 -8.57 10.80
N GLN A 189 4.65 -9.90 10.79
CA GLN A 189 3.44 -10.72 10.80
C GLN A 189 3.57 -11.91 11.75
N ALA A 190 2.45 -12.26 12.40
CA ALA A 190 2.32 -13.45 13.23
C ALA A 190 0.84 -13.89 13.27
N ASN A 191 0.53 -14.97 14.00
CA ASN A 191 -0.82 -15.52 14.03
C ASN A 191 -1.81 -14.68 14.84
N ASN A 192 -1.35 -14.08 15.94
CA ASN A 192 -2.17 -13.31 16.88
C ASN A 192 -1.59 -11.93 17.11
N ILE A 193 -2.44 -10.96 17.37
CA ILE A 193 -2.07 -9.59 17.71
C ILE A 193 -2.75 -9.16 19.02
N ASP A 194 -2.06 -8.35 19.78
CA ASP A 194 -2.62 -7.69 20.96
C ASP A 194 -3.45 -6.47 20.52
N ALA A 195 -4.72 -6.68 20.23
CA ALA A 195 -5.62 -5.64 19.73
C ALA A 195 -5.72 -4.42 20.68
N THR A 196 -5.40 -4.56 21.97
CA THR A 196 -5.47 -3.47 22.95
C THR A 196 -4.44 -2.38 22.67
N LYS A 197 -3.33 -2.70 22.04
CA LYS A 197 -2.22 -1.77 21.71
C LYS A 197 -2.37 -1.08 20.34
N LYS A 198 -3.41 -1.42 19.57
CA LYS A 198 -3.58 -0.88 18.22
C LYS A 198 -3.62 0.65 18.18
N GLY A 199 -4.45 1.26 19.02
CA GLY A 199 -4.60 2.72 19.08
C GLY A 199 -3.32 3.45 19.48
N GLU A 200 -2.53 2.89 20.40
CA GLU A 200 -1.24 3.44 20.80
C GLU A 200 -0.23 3.40 19.65
N LEU A 201 -0.18 2.29 18.92
CA LEU A 201 0.71 2.12 17.77
C LEU A 201 0.36 3.09 16.64
N GLU A 202 -0.93 3.24 16.32
CA GLU A 202 -1.40 4.19 15.31
C GLU A 202 -1.08 5.64 15.69
N LEU A 203 -1.28 5.99 16.97
CA LEU A 203 -0.97 7.33 17.46
C LEU A 203 0.53 7.62 17.40
N PHE A 204 1.36 6.66 17.82
CA PHE A 204 2.83 6.80 17.76
C PHE A 204 3.31 6.96 16.31
N ALA A 205 2.82 6.14 15.40
CA ALA A 205 3.19 6.23 13.99
C ALA A 205 2.79 7.60 13.41
N LYS A 206 1.56 8.04 13.65
CA LYS A 206 1.05 9.32 13.17
C LYS A 206 1.86 10.52 13.72
N SER A 207 2.20 10.52 15.01
CA SER A 207 2.94 11.61 15.64
C SER A 207 4.40 11.70 15.17
N ASN A 208 4.95 10.61 14.62
CA ASN A 208 6.30 10.54 14.08
C ASN A 208 6.36 10.49 12.55
N ASN A 209 5.25 10.76 11.88
CA ASN A 209 5.13 10.77 10.41
C ASN A 209 5.46 9.42 9.74
N PHE A 210 5.18 8.31 10.43
CA PHE A 210 5.25 6.98 9.83
C PHE A 210 3.90 6.55 9.27
N TYR A 211 3.94 5.88 8.13
CA TYR A 211 2.76 5.28 7.50
C TYR A 211 2.71 3.81 7.82
N ILE A 212 1.70 3.40 8.57
CA ILE A 212 1.49 2.02 8.94
C ILE A 212 0.13 1.52 8.47
N ASP A 213 0.10 0.28 8.02
CA ASP A 213 -1.11 -0.49 7.75
C ASP A 213 -1.19 -1.62 8.76
N ILE A 214 -2.30 -1.69 9.51
CA ILE A 214 -2.54 -2.73 10.52
C ILE A 214 -3.69 -3.60 10.04
N SER A 215 -3.42 -4.87 9.81
CA SER A 215 -4.41 -5.91 9.56
C SER A 215 -4.37 -6.95 10.67
N ASP A 216 -5.31 -7.92 10.67
CA ASP A 216 -5.49 -8.90 11.75
C ASP A 216 -4.25 -9.72 12.13
N LYS A 217 -3.28 -9.85 11.24
CA LYS A 217 -2.08 -10.67 11.46
C LYS A 217 -0.77 -10.00 11.05
N LYS A 218 -0.84 -8.74 10.63
CA LYS A 218 0.30 -8.06 10.02
C LYS A 218 0.27 -6.57 10.28
N VAL A 219 1.43 -6.02 10.60
CA VAL A 219 1.68 -4.58 10.59
C VAL A 219 2.73 -4.29 9.51
N THR A 220 2.44 -3.34 8.64
CA THR A 220 3.34 -2.91 7.57
C THR A 220 3.70 -1.45 7.76
N VAL A 221 4.98 -1.14 7.81
CA VAL A 221 5.52 0.23 7.83
C VAL A 221 5.98 0.56 6.42
N ASN A 222 5.43 1.63 5.84
CA ASN A 222 5.76 2.07 4.49
C ASN A 222 6.71 3.27 4.57
N LEU A 223 7.82 3.21 3.87
CA LEU A 223 8.93 4.15 3.98
C LEU A 223 9.37 4.64 2.59
N PRO A 224 9.65 5.94 2.43
CA PRO A 224 10.22 6.44 1.18
C PRO A 224 11.69 6.04 1.04
N MET A 225 12.08 5.68 -0.18
CA MET A 225 13.46 5.38 -0.53
C MET A 225 14.21 6.68 -0.89
N ILE A 226 14.68 7.39 0.14
CA ILE A 226 15.45 8.62 -0.02
C ILE A 226 16.91 8.28 0.22
N THR A 227 17.75 8.44 -0.79
CA THR A 227 19.18 8.06 -0.76
C THR A 227 20.13 9.27 -0.75
N SER A 228 19.58 10.47 -0.98
CA SER A 228 20.36 11.73 -1.02
C SER A 228 19.44 12.95 -0.83
#